data_b96ba416c1dd47722354ad39fe6fe24f
#
_entry.id   b96ba416c1dd47722354ad39fe6fe24f
#
_cell.length_a   1.000
_cell.length_b   1.000
_cell.length_c   1.000
_cell.angle_alpha   90.00
_cell.angle_beta   90.00
_cell.angle_gamma   90.00
#
_symmetry.space_group_name_H-M   'P 1'
#
loop_
_entity.id
_entity.type
_entity.pdbx_description
1 polymer ?
#
loop_
_entity_poly.entity_id
_entity_poly.type
_entity_poly.pdbx_seq_one_letter_code
_entity_poly.pdbx_strand_id
1 'polypeptide(L)'
;MENDVLNAIKKIWNAIVKSNTDEEPNFETNFDHIIDLFHFGDSYYYIFNLQNSVIEYVHPNVEKVLGLKPDEFTTEKFMEIVHPDDLPHFMNMENTAIKFALNFTPEQLQNYKVRSDFRIVNPITKENIRILKHIHPLQFTENNGVLRCLGIHTDISYLNVMGRPILSFIGMDGEPNFIDLEIIEKFKPTKEILTAREKELLRYLFKGQSSKQIAYHLSLSEATVNTHRRNILAKTSCNSIQEVIYKAIENGWI
;
A
#
# COMPACT_ATOMS: atom_id res chain seq x y z
N MET A 1 29.56 29.32 10.41
CA MET A 1 28.27 28.78 9.83
C MET A 1 27.93 27.36 10.34
N GLU A 2 28.79 26.33 10.18
CA GLU A 2 28.49 25.00 10.71
C GLU A 2 28.31 24.93 12.23
N ASN A 3 29.16 25.59 12.99
CA ASN A 3 29.06 25.65 14.47
C ASN A 3 27.77 26.34 14.95
N ASP A 4 27.28 27.35 14.23
CA ASP A 4 26.08 28.11 14.63
C ASP A 4 24.80 27.26 14.47
N VAL A 5 24.71 26.47 13.40
CA VAL A 5 23.58 25.57 13.17
C VAL A 5 23.56 24.47 14.22
N LEU A 6 24.71 23.84 14.50
CA LEU A 6 24.81 22.80 15.53
C LEU A 6 24.45 23.32 16.93
N ASN A 7 24.88 24.54 17.28
CA ASN A 7 24.53 25.16 18.55
C ASN A 7 23.03 25.51 18.64
N ALA A 8 22.43 25.94 17.53
CA ALA A 8 21.01 26.23 17.48
C ALA A 8 20.19 24.96 17.68
N ILE A 9 20.54 23.83 17.01
CA ILE A 9 19.82 22.58 17.14
C ILE A 9 19.99 21.95 18.52
N LYS A 10 21.20 22.06 19.14
CA LYS A 10 21.42 21.60 20.52
C LYS A 10 20.52 22.32 21.51
N LYS A 11 20.28 23.65 21.34
CA LYS A 11 19.32 24.38 22.16
C LYS A 11 17.90 23.86 22.04
N ILE A 12 17.50 23.51 20.84
CA ILE A 12 16.17 22.90 20.59
C ILE A 12 16.05 21.56 21.30
N TRP A 13 17.07 20.70 21.20
CA TRP A 13 17.07 19.39 21.86
C TRP A 13 17.08 19.52 23.39
N ASN A 14 17.92 20.38 23.95
CA ASN A 14 18.01 20.60 25.40
C ASN A 14 16.70 21.14 26.01
N ALA A 15 15.83 21.78 25.21
CA ALA A 15 14.53 22.23 25.70
C ALA A 15 13.59 21.07 26.09
N ILE A 16 13.83 19.87 25.59
CA ILE A 16 13.03 18.66 25.88
C ILE A 16 13.58 17.91 27.11
N VAL A 17 14.89 18.02 27.39
CA VAL A 17 15.56 17.21 28.43
C VAL A 17 15.04 17.50 29.83
N LYS A 18 14.62 18.76 30.14
CA LYS A 18 14.00 19.18 31.42
C LYS A 18 14.75 18.73 32.69
N SER A 19 16.03 18.37 32.58
CA SER A 19 16.85 17.91 33.69
C SER A 19 17.85 19.03 34.07
N ASN A 20 18.00 19.28 35.38
CA ASN A 20 19.00 20.19 35.96
C ASN A 20 20.18 19.42 36.56
N THR A 21 20.28 18.11 36.36
CA THR A 21 21.35 17.29 36.90
C THR A 21 22.22 16.74 35.77
N ASP A 22 23.52 16.67 36.00
CA ASP A 22 24.49 16.07 35.06
C ASP A 22 24.51 14.54 35.15
N GLU A 23 23.70 13.96 36.02
CA GLU A 23 23.56 12.50 36.13
C GLU A 23 22.59 11.97 35.05
N GLU A 24 23.11 11.14 34.16
CA GLU A 24 22.29 10.40 33.19
C GLU A 24 21.61 9.25 33.92
N PRO A 25 20.29 9.11 33.80
CA PRO A 25 19.58 7.93 34.32
C PRO A 25 20.03 6.66 33.59
N ASN A 26 20.01 5.52 34.27
CA ASN A 26 20.30 4.23 33.66
C ASN A 26 19.36 4.00 32.48
N PHE A 27 19.94 3.65 31.34
CA PHE A 27 19.19 3.30 30.15
C PHE A 27 18.79 1.83 30.19
N GLU A 28 17.51 1.56 30.52
CA GLU A 28 16.92 0.24 30.42
C GLU A 28 16.06 0.19 29.15
N THR A 29 16.35 -0.79 28.29
CA THR A 29 15.66 -0.97 27.00
C THR A 29 14.67 -2.13 27.08
N ASN A 30 13.41 -1.85 26.78
CA ASN A 30 12.42 -2.89 26.49
C ASN A 30 12.40 -3.16 24.99
N PHE A 31 12.90 -4.34 24.58
CA PHE A 31 12.98 -4.72 23.17
C PHE A 31 11.61 -4.82 22.48
N ASP A 32 10.57 -5.24 23.19
CA ASP A 32 9.21 -5.32 22.63
C ASP A 32 8.71 -3.90 22.28
N HIS A 33 8.99 -2.94 23.16
CA HIS A 33 8.65 -1.53 22.91
C HIS A 33 9.44 -0.95 21.73
N ILE A 34 10.72 -1.35 21.54
CA ILE A 34 11.52 -0.92 20.41
C ILE A 34 10.93 -1.45 19.10
N ILE A 35 10.47 -2.70 19.04
CA ILE A 35 9.85 -3.29 17.85
C ILE A 35 8.61 -2.46 17.44
N ASP A 36 7.78 -2.08 18.41
CA ASP A 36 6.61 -1.21 18.16
C ASP A 36 7.01 0.17 17.60
N LEU A 37 8.18 0.72 18.01
CA LEU A 37 8.68 2.01 17.52
C LEU A 37 9.19 1.97 16.07
N PHE A 38 9.54 0.79 15.53
CA PHE A 38 9.97 0.66 14.12
C PHE A 38 8.80 0.71 13.15
N HIS A 39 7.56 0.60 13.62
CA HIS A 39 6.38 0.69 12.78
C HIS A 39 5.76 2.09 12.86
N PHE A 40 5.68 2.78 11.73
CA PHE A 40 4.96 4.04 11.63
C PHE A 40 3.46 3.76 11.57
N GLY A 41 2.78 3.81 12.71
CA GLY A 41 1.35 3.55 12.83
C GLY A 41 1.02 2.19 13.45
N ASP A 42 -0.27 1.97 13.64
CA ASP A 42 -0.76 0.73 14.23
C ASP A 42 -0.49 -0.44 13.28
N SER A 43 0.14 -1.49 13.79
CA SER A 43 0.57 -2.63 13.01
C SER A 43 0.29 -3.95 13.70
N TYR A 44 0.18 -5.00 12.92
CA TYR A 44 0.16 -6.38 13.37
C TYR A 44 0.94 -7.27 12.41
N TYR A 45 1.39 -8.42 12.87
CA TYR A 45 2.09 -9.40 12.06
C TYR A 45 1.40 -10.75 12.13
N TYR A 46 1.65 -11.57 11.11
CA TYR A 46 1.07 -12.90 10.98
C TYR A 46 2.04 -13.85 10.29
N ILE A 47 1.88 -15.14 10.53
CA ILE A 47 2.59 -16.21 9.82
C ILE A 47 1.62 -16.87 8.86
N PHE A 48 1.95 -16.83 7.57
CA PHE A 48 1.16 -17.43 6.51
C PHE A 48 1.86 -18.65 5.95
N ASN A 49 1.16 -19.79 5.91
CA ASN A 49 1.59 -21.01 5.27
C ASN A 49 1.06 -21.03 3.82
N LEU A 50 1.98 -20.91 2.85
CA LEU A 50 1.62 -20.86 1.44
C LEU A 50 1.09 -22.19 0.91
N GLN A 51 1.58 -23.32 1.42
CA GLN A 51 1.18 -24.66 0.96
C GLN A 51 -0.29 -24.94 1.26
N ASN A 52 -0.74 -24.60 2.46
CA ASN A 52 -2.12 -24.85 2.91
C ASN A 52 -3.01 -23.61 2.76
N SER A 53 -2.45 -22.45 2.37
CA SER A 53 -3.14 -21.16 2.27
C SER A 53 -3.80 -20.72 3.58
N VAL A 54 -3.13 -20.97 4.72
CA VAL A 54 -3.67 -20.73 6.07
C VAL A 54 -2.79 -19.74 6.83
N ILE A 55 -3.43 -18.84 7.55
CA ILE A 55 -2.78 -18.00 8.58
C ILE A 55 -2.63 -18.87 9.82
N GLU A 56 -1.39 -19.27 10.16
CA GLU A 56 -1.09 -20.13 11.29
C GLU A 56 -0.97 -19.36 12.61
N TYR A 57 -0.65 -18.08 12.53
CA TYR A 57 -0.53 -17.19 13.67
C TYR A 57 -0.85 -15.76 13.25
N VAL A 58 -1.50 -15.01 14.13
CA VAL A 58 -1.66 -13.56 14.02
C VAL A 58 -1.47 -12.89 15.38
N HIS A 59 -0.76 -11.77 15.38
CA HIS A 59 -0.52 -10.99 16.61
C HIS A 59 -1.80 -10.32 17.10
N PRO A 60 -2.06 -10.25 18.42
CA PRO A 60 -3.29 -9.66 18.99
C PRO A 60 -3.60 -8.21 18.55
N ASN A 61 -2.59 -7.44 18.16
CA ASN A 61 -2.81 -6.08 17.62
C ASN A 61 -3.70 -6.02 16.38
N VAL A 62 -4.00 -7.15 15.73
CA VAL A 62 -5.01 -7.20 14.67
C VAL A 62 -6.35 -6.66 15.14
N GLU A 63 -6.70 -6.86 16.42
CA GLU A 63 -7.92 -6.30 17.01
C GLU A 63 -7.88 -4.78 17.07
N LYS A 64 -6.72 -4.19 17.38
CA LYS A 64 -6.55 -2.73 17.38
C LYS A 64 -6.69 -2.12 15.96
N VAL A 65 -6.11 -2.79 14.96
CA VAL A 65 -6.09 -2.27 13.57
C VAL A 65 -7.40 -2.55 12.83
N LEU A 66 -7.95 -3.75 12.98
CA LEU A 66 -9.10 -4.21 12.21
C LEU A 66 -10.38 -4.38 13.01
N GLY A 67 -10.30 -4.40 14.34
CA GLY A 67 -11.42 -4.75 15.23
C GLY A 67 -11.76 -6.25 15.22
N LEU A 68 -10.93 -7.09 14.60
CA LEU A 68 -11.10 -8.54 14.54
C LEU A 68 -10.26 -9.23 15.62
N LYS A 69 -10.82 -10.23 16.27
CA LYS A 69 -10.02 -11.09 17.15
C LYS A 69 -9.03 -11.92 16.32
N PRO A 70 -7.92 -12.38 16.91
CA PRO A 70 -6.93 -13.20 16.22
C PRO A 70 -7.51 -14.44 15.53
N ASP A 71 -8.46 -15.13 16.12
CA ASP A 71 -9.14 -16.32 15.60
C ASP A 71 -10.14 -16.02 14.47
N GLU A 72 -10.58 -14.77 14.36
CA GLU A 72 -11.45 -14.29 13.28
C GLU A 72 -10.67 -13.88 12.01
N PHE A 73 -9.36 -13.65 12.13
CA PHE A 73 -8.51 -13.23 11.02
C PHE A 73 -8.00 -14.43 10.22
N THR A 74 -8.84 -14.95 9.32
CA THR A 74 -8.52 -16.04 8.41
C THR A 74 -8.16 -15.50 7.02
N THR A 75 -7.63 -16.37 6.15
CA THR A 75 -7.34 -16.03 4.74
C THR A 75 -8.59 -15.56 4.01
N GLU A 76 -9.71 -16.25 4.22
CA GLU A 76 -11.01 -15.92 3.63
C GLU A 76 -11.47 -14.55 4.13
N LYS A 77 -11.40 -14.32 5.43
CA LYS A 77 -11.79 -13.05 6.04
C LYS A 77 -10.94 -11.89 5.54
N PHE A 78 -9.63 -12.12 5.40
CA PHE A 78 -8.75 -11.12 4.81
C PHE A 78 -9.15 -10.77 3.38
N MET A 79 -9.43 -11.77 2.52
CA MET A 79 -9.86 -11.52 1.13
C MET A 79 -11.20 -10.79 1.05
N GLU A 80 -12.12 -11.01 1.99
CA GLU A 80 -13.41 -10.31 2.06
C GLU A 80 -13.27 -8.82 2.36
N ILE A 81 -12.27 -8.45 3.17
CA ILE A 81 -12.07 -7.05 3.61
C ILE A 81 -11.17 -6.23 2.68
N VAL A 82 -10.47 -6.85 1.73
CA VAL A 82 -9.75 -6.08 0.69
C VAL A 82 -10.76 -5.23 -0.08
N HIS A 83 -10.44 -3.94 -0.26
CA HIS A 83 -11.35 -3.01 -0.94
C HIS A 83 -11.70 -3.55 -2.35
N PRO A 84 -12.99 -3.56 -2.75
CA PRO A 84 -13.41 -4.18 -4.02
C PRO A 84 -12.68 -3.65 -5.26
N ASP A 85 -12.35 -2.35 -5.28
CA ASP A 85 -11.61 -1.75 -6.40
C ASP A 85 -10.13 -2.17 -6.41
N ASP A 86 -9.56 -2.48 -5.25
CA ASP A 86 -8.16 -2.87 -5.11
C ASP A 86 -7.96 -4.38 -5.24
N LEU A 87 -9.01 -5.19 -5.06
CA LEU A 87 -8.92 -6.65 -5.09
C LEU A 87 -8.28 -7.20 -6.37
N PRO A 88 -8.64 -6.76 -7.60
CA PRO A 88 -7.97 -7.22 -8.81
C PRO A 88 -6.50 -6.81 -8.86
N HIS A 89 -6.15 -5.60 -8.39
CA HIS A 89 -4.76 -5.14 -8.28
C HIS A 89 -3.98 -5.97 -7.27
N PHE A 90 -4.57 -6.23 -6.10
CA PHE A 90 -3.98 -7.09 -5.07
C PHE A 90 -3.66 -8.49 -5.63
N MET A 91 -4.61 -9.14 -6.30
CA MET A 91 -4.40 -10.46 -6.91
C MET A 91 -3.31 -10.44 -7.99
N ASN A 92 -3.24 -9.38 -8.80
CA ASN A 92 -2.20 -9.20 -9.81
C ASN A 92 -0.83 -8.95 -9.18
N MET A 93 -0.75 -8.19 -8.08
CA MET A 93 0.48 -8.00 -7.31
C MET A 93 0.98 -9.30 -6.70
N GLU A 94 0.11 -10.12 -6.10
CA GLU A 94 0.48 -11.44 -5.57
C GLU A 94 1.03 -12.35 -6.69
N ASN A 95 0.33 -12.44 -7.83
CA ASN A 95 0.80 -13.21 -8.98
C ASN A 95 2.16 -12.71 -9.52
N THR A 96 2.35 -11.39 -9.56
CA THR A 96 3.60 -10.77 -10.03
C THR A 96 4.73 -11.03 -9.02
N ALA A 97 4.47 -10.88 -7.72
CA ALA A 97 5.43 -11.12 -6.65
C ALA A 97 5.94 -12.56 -6.67
N ILE A 98 5.04 -13.55 -6.80
CA ILE A 98 5.42 -14.97 -6.89
C ILE A 98 6.28 -15.21 -8.13
N LYS A 99 5.87 -14.74 -9.31
CA LYS A 99 6.65 -14.91 -10.55
C LYS A 99 8.01 -14.24 -10.48
N PHE A 100 8.10 -13.10 -9.82
CA PHE A 100 9.36 -12.40 -9.62
C PHE A 100 10.26 -13.18 -8.66
N ALA A 101 9.72 -13.65 -7.54
CA ALA A 101 10.43 -14.44 -6.54
C ALA A 101 11.00 -15.75 -7.09
N LEU A 102 10.34 -16.40 -8.05
CA LEU A 102 10.82 -17.62 -8.69
C LEU A 102 12.14 -17.45 -9.48
N ASN A 103 12.61 -16.22 -9.71
CA ASN A 103 13.91 -15.97 -10.34
C ASN A 103 15.06 -15.94 -9.32
N PHE A 104 14.81 -16.10 -8.03
CA PHE A 104 15.80 -16.04 -6.95
C PHE A 104 15.96 -17.39 -6.27
N THR A 105 17.16 -17.64 -5.76
CA THR A 105 17.41 -18.76 -4.84
C THR A 105 16.84 -18.43 -3.45
N PRO A 106 16.64 -19.43 -2.56
CA PRO A 106 16.23 -19.19 -1.18
C PRO A 106 17.12 -18.20 -0.43
N GLU A 107 18.45 -18.31 -0.62
CA GLU A 107 19.44 -17.43 0.00
C GLU A 107 19.26 -15.98 -0.48
N GLN A 108 19.02 -15.79 -1.76
CA GLN A 108 18.74 -14.47 -2.33
C GLN A 108 17.42 -13.91 -1.81
N LEU A 109 16.33 -14.72 -1.78
CA LEU A 109 15.03 -14.28 -1.30
C LEU A 109 15.04 -13.83 0.17
N GLN A 110 15.91 -14.40 1.01
CA GLN A 110 16.10 -13.95 2.39
C GLN A 110 16.61 -12.51 2.48
N ASN A 111 17.25 -12.00 1.42
CA ASN A 111 17.76 -10.64 1.35
C ASN A 111 16.75 -9.67 0.72
N TYR A 112 15.48 -10.07 0.56
CA TYR A 112 14.44 -9.20 0.04
C TYR A 112 13.24 -9.09 0.98
N LYS A 113 12.71 -7.87 1.09
CA LYS A 113 11.39 -7.59 1.65
C LYS A 113 10.45 -7.27 0.49
N VAL A 114 9.37 -8.02 0.36
CA VAL A 114 8.29 -7.68 -0.58
C VAL A 114 7.42 -6.64 0.08
N ARG A 115 7.25 -5.49 -0.56
CA ARG A 115 6.41 -4.39 -0.11
C ARG A 115 5.26 -4.21 -1.09
N SER A 116 4.05 -4.14 -0.58
CA SER A 116 2.88 -3.68 -1.33
C SER A 116 1.98 -2.82 -0.44
N ASP A 117 1.12 -2.02 -1.06
CA ASP A 117 0.10 -1.29 -0.33
C ASP A 117 -1.23 -1.37 -1.07
N PHE A 118 -2.33 -1.35 -0.32
CA PHE A 118 -3.70 -1.46 -0.83
C PHE A 118 -4.68 -1.02 0.24
N ARG A 119 -5.93 -0.79 -0.17
CA ARG A 119 -7.00 -0.46 0.76
C ARG A 119 -7.71 -1.72 1.23
N ILE A 120 -8.14 -1.69 2.48
CA ILE A 120 -9.10 -2.62 3.07
C ILE A 120 -10.30 -1.83 3.59
N VAL A 121 -11.44 -2.48 3.69
CA VAL A 121 -12.64 -1.95 4.37
C VAL A 121 -12.65 -2.51 5.77
N ASN A 122 -12.49 -1.66 6.79
CA ASN A 122 -12.56 -2.10 8.17
C ASN A 122 -13.90 -2.83 8.42
N PRO A 123 -13.88 -4.09 8.88
CA PRO A 123 -15.10 -4.88 8.98
C PRO A 123 -16.09 -4.34 10.03
N ILE A 124 -15.63 -3.52 10.98
CA ILE A 124 -16.44 -2.95 12.06
C ILE A 124 -16.90 -1.53 11.68
N THR A 125 -15.95 -0.60 11.45
CA THR A 125 -16.28 0.83 11.20
C THR A 125 -16.75 1.08 9.77
N LYS A 126 -16.48 0.18 8.84
CA LYS A 126 -16.74 0.31 7.39
C LYS A 126 -15.91 1.42 6.70
N GLU A 127 -14.94 1.97 7.40
CA GLU A 127 -14.01 2.96 6.84
C GLU A 127 -12.92 2.29 6.00
N ASN A 128 -12.42 3.01 5.02
CA ASN A 128 -11.29 2.57 4.22
C ASN A 128 -9.99 2.81 4.99
N ILE A 129 -9.18 1.76 5.14
CA ILE A 129 -7.85 1.82 5.74
C ILE A 129 -6.84 1.50 4.64
N ARG A 130 -5.79 2.31 4.50
CA ARG A 130 -4.64 2.01 3.62
C ARG A 130 -3.62 1.20 4.39
N ILE A 131 -3.40 -0.02 3.95
CA ILE A 131 -2.43 -0.94 4.56
C ILE A 131 -1.14 -0.94 3.75
N LEU A 132 -0.01 -0.78 4.43
CA LEU A 132 1.30 -1.13 3.94
C LEU A 132 1.59 -2.58 4.37
N LYS A 133 1.74 -3.46 3.41
CA LYS A 133 2.06 -4.88 3.61
C LYS A 133 3.55 -5.11 3.35
N HIS A 134 4.22 -5.75 4.30
CA HIS A 134 5.56 -6.33 4.11
C HIS A 134 5.48 -7.84 4.21
N ILE A 135 6.16 -8.54 3.31
CA ILE A 135 6.31 -9.99 3.35
C ILE A 135 7.79 -10.35 3.34
N HIS A 136 8.16 -11.31 4.18
CA HIS A 136 9.50 -11.88 4.22
C HIS A 136 9.41 -13.40 4.38
N PRO A 137 10.16 -14.21 3.59
CA PRO A 137 10.16 -15.66 3.73
C PRO A 137 10.79 -16.07 5.07
N LEU A 138 10.14 -16.98 5.79
CA LEU A 138 10.65 -17.56 7.05
C LEU A 138 11.18 -18.98 6.89
N GLN A 139 10.55 -19.76 6.00
CA GLN A 139 10.89 -21.17 5.82
C GLN A 139 10.73 -21.57 4.37
N PHE A 140 11.62 -22.43 3.92
CA PHE A 140 11.59 -23.01 2.57
C PHE A 140 11.31 -24.52 2.65
N THR A 141 10.77 -25.07 1.57
CA THR A 141 10.62 -26.51 1.36
C THR A 141 11.95 -27.13 0.94
N GLU A 142 12.04 -28.47 0.97
CA GLU A 142 13.20 -29.20 0.44
C GLU A 142 13.50 -28.90 -1.04
N ASN A 143 12.47 -28.49 -1.81
CA ASN A 143 12.59 -28.11 -3.22
C ASN A 143 12.76 -26.60 -3.42
N ASN A 144 13.23 -25.87 -2.41
CA ASN A 144 13.52 -24.43 -2.45
C ASN A 144 12.28 -23.53 -2.68
N GLY A 145 11.07 -24.05 -2.52
CA GLY A 145 9.85 -23.23 -2.51
C GLY A 145 9.64 -22.54 -1.16
N VAL A 146 9.03 -21.35 -1.14
CA VAL A 146 8.67 -20.70 0.12
C VAL A 146 7.51 -21.45 0.75
N LEU A 147 7.69 -21.95 1.98
CA LEU A 147 6.68 -22.65 2.75
C LEU A 147 5.91 -21.71 3.68
N ARG A 148 6.64 -20.91 4.45
CA ARG A 148 6.07 -19.94 5.39
C ARG A 148 6.66 -18.55 5.18
N CYS A 149 5.85 -17.54 5.35
CA CYS A 149 6.30 -16.16 5.36
C CYS A 149 5.75 -15.40 6.59
N LEU A 150 6.53 -14.41 7.02
CA LEU A 150 6.08 -13.37 7.94
C LEU A 150 5.44 -12.28 7.10
N GLY A 151 4.18 -11.96 7.43
CA GLY A 151 3.50 -10.79 6.91
C GLY A 151 3.36 -9.74 8.02
N ILE A 152 3.59 -8.48 7.67
CA ILE A 152 3.35 -7.34 8.56
C ILE A 152 2.41 -6.40 7.83
N HIS A 153 1.33 -6.02 8.48
CA HIS A 153 0.39 -5.02 8.01
C HIS A 153 0.47 -3.79 8.91
N THR A 154 0.69 -2.63 8.32
CA THR A 154 0.75 -1.34 9.02
C THR A 154 -0.32 -0.42 8.44
N ASP A 155 -1.15 0.18 9.30
CA ASP A 155 -2.07 1.24 8.87
C ASP A 155 -1.27 2.49 8.54
N ILE A 156 -1.35 2.92 7.29
CA ILE A 156 -0.70 4.13 6.78
C ILE A 156 -1.71 5.19 6.31
N SER A 157 -2.97 5.07 6.72
CA SER A 157 -4.05 5.99 6.30
C SER A 157 -3.73 7.44 6.65
N TYR A 158 -3.06 7.69 7.78
CA TYR A 158 -2.63 9.02 8.23
C TYR A 158 -1.58 9.68 7.31
N LEU A 159 -0.88 8.91 6.46
CA LEU A 159 0.06 9.46 5.47
C LEU A 159 -0.65 10.01 4.23
N ASN A 160 -1.97 9.85 4.12
CA ASN A 160 -2.78 10.26 2.97
C ASN A 160 -2.20 9.78 1.63
N VAL A 161 -1.67 8.55 1.60
CA VAL A 161 -1.13 7.95 0.38
C VAL A 161 -2.25 7.75 -0.61
N MET A 162 -2.14 8.45 -1.75
CA MET A 162 -3.10 8.38 -2.85
C MET A 162 -2.52 7.59 -4.02
N GLY A 163 -3.39 7.13 -4.90
CA GLY A 163 -2.98 6.46 -6.12
C GLY A 163 -3.17 4.94 -6.08
N ARG A 164 -2.73 4.29 -7.15
CA ARG A 164 -2.83 2.83 -7.29
C ARG A 164 -1.97 2.09 -6.26
N PRO A 165 -2.35 0.86 -5.92
CA PRO A 165 -1.45 -0.05 -5.19
C PRO A 165 -0.10 -0.21 -5.89
N ILE A 166 0.99 -0.26 -5.10
CA ILE A 166 2.36 -0.44 -5.60
C ILE A 166 2.94 -1.75 -5.07
N LEU A 167 3.74 -2.43 -5.90
CA LEU A 167 4.52 -3.60 -5.53
C LEU A 167 6.01 -3.31 -5.70
N SER A 168 6.82 -3.61 -4.69
CA SER A 168 8.27 -3.44 -4.74
C SER A 168 8.98 -4.58 -4.01
N PHE A 169 10.18 -4.91 -4.47
CA PHE A 169 11.14 -5.74 -3.73
C PHE A 169 12.26 -4.84 -3.22
N ILE A 170 12.42 -4.82 -1.92
CA ILE A 170 13.43 -3.99 -1.25
C ILE A 170 14.59 -4.90 -0.87
N GLY A 171 15.75 -4.66 -1.49
CA GLY A 171 16.96 -5.40 -1.22
C GLY A 171 17.57 -5.01 0.13
N MET A 172 18.13 -6.00 0.83
CA MET A 172 18.94 -5.86 2.03
C MET A 172 20.37 -6.31 1.68
N ASP A 173 21.32 -6.02 2.55
CA ASP A 173 22.72 -6.48 2.45
C ASP A 173 23.39 -6.22 1.09
N GLY A 174 23.05 -5.09 0.44
CA GLY A 174 23.64 -4.68 -0.83
C GLY A 174 22.88 -5.17 -2.07
N GLU A 175 21.80 -5.92 -1.91
CA GLU A 175 20.94 -6.33 -3.02
C GLU A 175 20.19 -5.11 -3.65
N PRO A 176 19.96 -5.10 -4.97
CA PRO A 176 19.29 -4.01 -5.65
C PRO A 176 17.81 -3.90 -5.27
N ASN A 177 17.29 -2.68 -5.22
CA ASN A 177 15.87 -2.44 -5.07
C ASN A 177 15.16 -2.53 -6.43
N PHE A 178 13.97 -3.13 -6.42
CA PHE A 178 13.04 -3.15 -7.55
C PHE A 178 11.76 -2.41 -7.12
N ILE A 179 11.68 -1.12 -7.46
CA ILE A 179 10.62 -0.22 -6.99
C ILE A 179 9.52 -0.12 -8.03
N ASP A 180 8.26 -0.19 -7.58
CA ASP A 180 7.06 -0.07 -8.41
C ASP A 180 7.10 -0.98 -9.65
N LEU A 181 7.20 -2.30 -9.39
CA LEU A 181 7.25 -3.30 -10.44
C LEU A 181 6.05 -3.19 -11.38
N GLU A 182 6.31 -3.38 -12.67
CA GLU A 182 5.24 -3.53 -13.65
C GLU A 182 4.39 -4.76 -13.32
N ILE A 183 3.10 -4.52 -13.10
CA ILE A 183 2.17 -5.57 -12.66
C ILE A 183 1.70 -6.37 -13.86
N ILE A 184 1.81 -7.70 -13.76
CA ILE A 184 1.29 -8.63 -14.75
C ILE A 184 -0.24 -8.70 -14.61
N GLU A 185 -0.97 -8.02 -15.48
CA GLU A 185 -2.43 -8.01 -15.48
C GLU A 185 -2.99 -9.36 -15.93
N LYS A 186 -3.44 -10.17 -14.98
CA LYS A 186 -4.15 -11.45 -15.19
C LYS A 186 -5.62 -11.35 -14.77
N PHE A 187 -5.85 -10.65 -13.68
CA PHE A 187 -7.19 -10.46 -13.11
C PHE A 187 -7.68 -9.06 -13.49
N LYS A 188 -8.88 -9.00 -14.07
CA LYS A 188 -9.52 -7.73 -14.42
C LYS A 188 -10.65 -7.43 -13.45
N PRO A 189 -10.91 -6.14 -13.13
CA PRO A 189 -12.09 -5.78 -12.35
C PRO A 189 -13.35 -6.38 -12.99
N THR A 190 -14.23 -6.92 -12.18
CA THR A 190 -15.52 -7.47 -12.63
C THR A 190 -16.42 -6.39 -13.23
N LYS A 191 -16.18 -5.12 -12.87
CA LYS A 191 -16.81 -3.93 -13.45
C LYS A 191 -15.77 -2.82 -13.56
N GLU A 192 -15.18 -2.65 -14.74
CA GLU A 192 -14.53 -1.38 -15.04
C GLU A 192 -15.61 -0.30 -15.13
N ILE A 193 -15.62 0.64 -14.19
CA ILE A 193 -16.57 1.77 -14.17
C ILE A 193 -16.39 2.62 -15.41
N LEU A 194 -15.14 2.90 -15.80
CA LEU A 194 -14.79 3.71 -16.96
C LEU A 194 -14.20 2.85 -18.09
N THR A 195 -14.65 3.10 -19.30
CA THR A 195 -14.05 2.49 -20.50
C THR A 195 -12.63 3.02 -20.72
N ALA A 196 -11.82 2.31 -21.51
CA ALA A 196 -10.46 2.75 -21.90
C ALA A 196 -10.48 4.18 -22.49
N ARG A 197 -11.50 4.51 -23.30
CA ARG A 197 -11.66 5.83 -23.91
C ARG A 197 -12.01 6.90 -22.88
N GLU A 198 -12.82 6.58 -21.87
CA GLU A 198 -13.16 7.50 -20.80
C GLU A 198 -11.95 7.73 -19.87
N LYS A 199 -11.13 6.72 -19.61
CA LYS A 199 -9.87 6.87 -18.86
C LYS A 199 -8.87 7.75 -19.64
N GLU A 200 -8.73 7.54 -20.94
CA GLU A 200 -7.88 8.37 -21.80
C GLU A 200 -8.32 9.84 -21.76
N LEU A 201 -9.61 10.09 -21.90
CA LEU A 201 -10.16 11.45 -21.82
C LEU A 201 -9.94 12.07 -20.44
N LEU A 202 -10.08 11.28 -19.37
CA LEU A 202 -9.87 11.73 -18.00
C LEU A 202 -8.42 12.18 -17.75
N ARG A 203 -7.41 11.51 -18.36
CA ARG A 203 -6.00 11.96 -18.30
C ARG A 203 -5.79 13.36 -18.89
N TYR A 204 -6.49 13.70 -19.96
CA TYR A 204 -6.45 15.05 -20.53
C TYR A 204 -7.15 16.08 -19.64
N LEU A 205 -8.30 15.70 -19.05
CA LEU A 205 -9.00 16.54 -18.05
C LEU A 205 -8.13 16.81 -16.83
N PHE A 206 -7.39 15.82 -16.36
CA PHE A 206 -6.43 15.97 -15.27
C PHE A 206 -5.34 16.98 -15.58
N LYS A 207 -4.88 17.04 -16.84
CA LYS A 207 -3.92 18.05 -17.35
C LYS A 207 -4.55 19.43 -17.54
N GLY A 208 -5.81 19.64 -17.16
CA GLY A 208 -6.51 20.92 -17.27
C GLY A 208 -6.95 21.28 -18.69
N GLN A 209 -6.98 20.33 -19.62
CA GLN A 209 -7.35 20.62 -21.01
C GLN A 209 -8.86 20.84 -21.17
N SER A 210 -9.22 21.82 -22.02
CA SER A 210 -10.59 22.12 -22.40
C SER A 210 -11.17 21.05 -23.36
N SER A 211 -12.51 20.94 -23.41
CA SER A 211 -13.18 20.00 -24.35
C SER A 211 -12.72 20.19 -25.80
N LYS A 212 -12.41 21.42 -26.23
CA LYS A 212 -11.90 21.74 -27.57
C LYS A 212 -10.50 21.18 -27.81
N GLN A 213 -9.58 21.31 -26.82
CA GLN A 213 -8.22 20.76 -26.90
C GLN A 213 -8.25 19.23 -26.89
N ILE A 214 -9.06 18.63 -26.06
CA ILE A 214 -9.25 17.17 -25.99
C ILE A 214 -9.80 16.64 -27.32
N ALA A 215 -10.80 17.31 -27.89
CA ALA A 215 -11.37 16.96 -29.19
C ALA A 215 -10.31 16.92 -30.28
N TYR A 216 -9.42 17.92 -30.30
CA TYR A 216 -8.28 17.98 -31.22
C TYR A 216 -7.31 16.80 -31.04
N HIS A 217 -6.85 16.55 -29.79
CA HIS A 217 -5.90 15.47 -29.50
C HIS A 217 -6.46 14.07 -29.78
N LEU A 218 -7.75 13.87 -29.55
CA LEU A 218 -8.40 12.57 -29.69
C LEU A 218 -9.08 12.36 -31.05
N SER A 219 -8.97 13.35 -31.96
CA SER A 219 -9.64 13.35 -33.29
C SER A 219 -11.16 13.13 -33.14
N LEU A 220 -11.79 13.81 -32.18
CA LEU A 220 -13.22 13.76 -31.89
C LEU A 220 -13.88 15.12 -32.15
N SER A 221 -15.21 15.15 -32.18
CA SER A 221 -15.96 16.40 -32.06
C SER A 221 -16.02 16.86 -30.58
N GLU A 222 -16.12 18.16 -30.36
CA GLU A 222 -16.31 18.70 -29.01
C GLU A 222 -17.60 18.19 -28.37
N ALA A 223 -18.66 17.98 -29.15
CA ALA A 223 -19.89 17.37 -28.73
C ALA A 223 -19.69 15.94 -28.20
N THR A 224 -18.85 15.14 -28.86
CA THR A 224 -18.49 13.78 -28.44
C THR A 224 -17.72 13.79 -27.12
N VAL A 225 -16.75 14.70 -26.96
CA VAL A 225 -16.01 14.89 -25.70
C VAL A 225 -16.97 15.25 -24.55
N ASN A 226 -17.91 16.17 -24.79
CA ASN A 226 -18.90 16.56 -23.77
C ASN A 226 -19.84 15.41 -23.42
N THR A 227 -20.15 14.51 -24.36
CA THR A 227 -20.91 13.29 -24.08
C THR A 227 -20.12 12.32 -23.19
N HIS A 228 -18.84 12.10 -23.49
CA HIS A 228 -17.97 11.30 -22.62
C HIS A 228 -17.85 11.91 -21.21
N ARG A 229 -17.71 13.23 -21.07
CA ARG A 229 -17.68 13.90 -19.75
C ARG A 229 -18.95 13.63 -18.95
N ARG A 230 -20.15 13.72 -19.56
CA ARG A 230 -21.41 13.39 -18.89
C ARG A 230 -21.47 11.92 -18.47
N ASN A 231 -21.03 11.02 -19.35
CA ASN A 231 -20.99 9.59 -19.03
C ASN A 231 -20.03 9.27 -17.88
N ILE A 232 -18.86 9.91 -17.82
CA ILE A 232 -17.92 9.80 -16.71
C ILE A 232 -18.58 10.24 -15.41
N LEU A 233 -19.21 11.42 -15.37
CA LEU A 233 -19.92 11.93 -14.19
C LEU A 233 -20.99 10.94 -13.72
N ALA A 234 -21.82 10.46 -14.64
CA ALA A 234 -22.89 9.51 -14.32
C ALA A 234 -22.37 8.18 -13.79
N LYS A 235 -21.31 7.62 -14.41
CA LYS A 235 -20.71 6.34 -14.01
C LYS A 235 -19.99 6.41 -12.67
N THR A 236 -19.37 7.55 -12.37
CA THR A 236 -18.63 7.76 -11.11
C THR A 236 -19.50 8.29 -9.98
N SER A 237 -20.77 8.60 -10.27
CA SER A 237 -21.69 9.24 -9.33
C SER A 237 -21.14 10.55 -8.74
N CYS A 238 -20.39 11.32 -9.56
CA CYS A 238 -19.80 12.61 -9.21
C CYS A 238 -20.60 13.76 -9.82
N ASN A 239 -20.60 14.92 -9.14
CA ASN A 239 -21.30 16.11 -9.57
C ASN A 239 -20.43 17.07 -10.39
N SER A 240 -19.11 16.91 -10.33
CA SER A 240 -18.14 17.77 -11.02
C SER A 240 -16.92 16.98 -11.53
N ILE A 241 -16.23 17.55 -12.55
CA ILE A 241 -14.99 16.96 -13.07
C ILE A 241 -13.88 16.98 -12.02
N GLN A 242 -13.84 17.99 -11.15
CA GLN A 242 -12.88 18.08 -10.06
C GLN A 242 -13.05 16.90 -9.09
N GLU A 243 -14.30 16.58 -8.74
CA GLU A 243 -14.63 15.43 -7.90
C GLU A 243 -14.24 14.10 -8.58
N VAL A 244 -14.49 13.99 -9.91
CA VAL A 244 -14.03 12.81 -10.68
C VAL A 244 -12.51 12.68 -10.66
N ILE A 245 -11.78 13.79 -10.86
CA ILE A 245 -10.31 13.80 -10.84
C ILE A 245 -9.80 13.35 -9.47
N TYR A 246 -10.34 13.90 -8.38
CA TYR A 246 -9.99 13.49 -7.02
C TYR A 246 -10.20 11.98 -6.83
N LYS A 247 -11.40 11.50 -7.16
CA LYS A 247 -11.76 10.08 -7.07
C LYS A 247 -10.91 9.18 -7.99
N ALA A 248 -10.52 9.70 -9.16
CA ALA A 248 -9.67 8.99 -10.10
C ALA A 248 -8.22 8.82 -9.60
N ILE A 249 -7.68 9.83 -8.90
CA ILE A 249 -6.39 9.75 -8.23
C ILE A 249 -6.48 8.75 -7.06
N GLU A 250 -7.52 8.87 -6.23
CA GLU A 250 -7.73 8.00 -5.07
C GLU A 250 -7.83 6.52 -5.48
N ASN A 251 -8.53 6.23 -6.58
CA ASN A 251 -8.78 4.87 -7.07
C ASN A 251 -7.79 4.40 -8.15
N GLY A 252 -6.80 5.22 -8.50
CA GLY A 252 -5.78 4.85 -9.50
C GLY A 252 -6.33 4.63 -10.91
N TRP A 253 -7.37 5.39 -11.33
CA TRP A 253 -7.93 5.29 -12.70
C TRP A 253 -7.11 6.02 -13.76
N ILE A 254 -6.20 6.89 -13.32
CA ILE A 254 -5.31 7.71 -14.17
C ILE A 254 -3.88 7.67 -13.68
#